data_51202136b09552b724cfbc589a1919b0
#
_entry.id   51202136b09552b724cfbc589a1919b0
#
_cell.length_a   1.000
_cell.length_b   1.000
_cell.length_c   1.000
_cell.angle_alpha   90.00
_cell.angle_beta   90.00
_cell.angle_gamma   90.00
#
_symmetry.space_group_name_H-M   'P 1'
#
loop_
_entity.id
_entity.type
_entity.pdbx_description
1 polymer ?
#
loop_
_entity_poly.entity_id
_entity_poly.type
_entity_poly.pdbx_seq_one_letter_code
_entity_poly.pdbx_strand_id
1 'polypeptide(L)'
;MAIPSLKFYKESEYILSPEFGTTGSACFDIYSHFDDGHVPLWLDDKEARQARQTKRDSQGNIYVLIYPQERMLVPTGLTFDIPKDHSVRIHIRSSVALRDGLLLGNGEGVVDSDYVDPCYLILYNANNTARQIFNNTRYAQGELIKNYKYSLTEVKEAPGQKTEREGGFGSTDVKSEPSKGPSTGTSGLAI
;
A
#
# COMPACT_ATOMS: atom_id res chain seq x y z
N MET A 1 25.95 1.37 15.80
CA MET A 1 25.31 2.42 14.99
C MET A 1 24.04 2.84 15.71
N ALA A 2 23.73 4.15 15.77
CA ALA A 2 22.45 4.60 16.34
C ALA A 2 21.30 4.13 15.47
N ILE A 3 20.21 3.69 16.09
CA ILE A 3 18.96 3.32 15.40
C ILE A 3 18.38 4.61 14.80
N PRO A 4 18.05 4.68 13.50
CA PRO A 4 17.43 5.85 12.93
C PRO A 4 16.06 6.10 13.59
N SER A 5 15.75 7.37 13.85
CA SER A 5 14.47 7.78 14.44
C SER A 5 13.63 8.48 13.38
N LEU A 6 12.45 7.95 13.10
CA LEU A 6 11.42 8.65 12.35
C LEU A 6 10.61 9.50 13.31
N LYS A 7 10.63 10.82 13.11
CA LYS A 7 9.79 11.73 13.87
C LYS A 7 8.52 12.04 13.09
N PHE A 8 7.47 12.42 13.79
CA PHE A 8 6.21 12.82 13.18
C PHE A 8 5.54 13.93 13.98
N TYR A 9 4.81 14.76 13.28
CA TYR A 9 3.93 15.78 13.82
C TYR A 9 2.47 15.34 13.63
N LYS A 10 1.62 15.66 14.60
CA LYS A 10 0.17 15.48 14.54
C LYS A 10 -0.51 16.84 14.45
N GLU A 11 -1.40 17.02 13.48
CA GLU A 11 -2.13 18.27 13.30
C GLU A 11 -3.03 18.62 14.49
N SER A 12 -3.45 17.61 15.29
CA SER A 12 -4.18 17.78 16.53
C SER A 12 -3.85 16.68 17.54
N GLU A 13 -4.18 16.90 18.83
CA GLU A 13 -4.01 15.92 19.90
C GLU A 13 -4.90 14.67 19.75
N TYR A 14 -6.00 14.78 19.01
CA TYR A 14 -6.96 13.68 18.79
C TYR A 14 -6.50 12.68 17.71
N ILE A 15 -5.45 13.01 16.96
CA ILE A 15 -4.90 12.11 15.94
C ILE A 15 -4.18 10.95 16.62
N LEU A 16 -4.50 9.72 16.18
CA LEU A 16 -3.84 8.53 16.69
C LEU A 16 -2.39 8.47 16.20
N SER A 17 -1.47 8.21 17.12
CA SER A 17 -0.05 8.08 16.79
C SER A 17 0.20 6.80 15.99
N PRO A 18 1.14 6.83 15.03
CA PRO A 18 1.64 5.60 14.41
C PRO A 18 2.25 4.68 15.47
N GLU A 19 1.96 3.38 15.38
CA GLU A 19 2.48 2.40 16.36
C GLU A 19 2.79 1.06 15.71
N PHE A 20 3.76 0.34 16.26
CA PHE A 20 4.04 -1.02 15.86
C PHE A 20 3.06 -1.97 16.53
N GLY A 21 2.46 -2.88 15.75
CA GLY A 21 1.51 -3.85 16.29
C GLY A 21 2.17 -4.85 17.27
N THR A 22 3.44 -5.20 17.05
CA THR A 22 4.26 -6.08 17.90
C THR A 22 5.72 -5.66 17.82
N THR A 23 6.55 -6.18 18.74
CA THR A 23 8.02 -5.94 18.73
C THR A 23 8.72 -6.49 17.49
N GLY A 24 8.10 -7.43 16.77
CA GLY A 24 8.61 -8.01 15.53
C GLY A 24 8.01 -7.40 14.26
N SER A 25 7.12 -6.41 14.38
CA SER A 25 6.53 -5.75 13.21
C SER A 25 7.57 -4.95 12.44
N ALA A 26 7.65 -5.13 11.12
CA ALA A 26 8.48 -4.34 10.23
C ALA A 26 7.87 -2.95 9.97
N CYS A 27 6.54 -2.87 9.95
CA CYS A 27 5.79 -1.67 9.66
C CYS A 27 5.03 -1.16 10.90
N PHE A 28 4.88 0.15 11.01
CA PHE A 28 3.96 0.80 11.93
C PHE A 28 2.60 1.03 11.27
N ASP A 29 1.52 0.95 12.04
CA ASP A 29 0.16 1.21 11.55
C ASP A 29 -0.07 2.70 11.30
N ILE A 30 -0.82 3.03 10.23
CA ILE A 30 -1.26 4.39 9.88
C ILE A 30 -2.79 4.41 9.90
N TYR A 31 -3.34 5.37 10.65
CA TYR A 31 -4.77 5.55 10.80
C TYR A 31 -5.31 6.64 9.87
N SER A 32 -6.54 6.47 9.40
CA SER A 32 -7.31 7.57 8.81
C SER A 32 -7.66 8.58 9.90
N HIS A 33 -7.69 9.87 9.56
CA HIS A 33 -8.17 10.91 10.45
C HIS A 33 -8.99 11.95 9.68
N PHE A 34 -10.24 12.11 10.05
CA PHE A 34 -11.13 13.17 9.59
C PHE A 34 -12.26 13.37 10.59
N ASP A 35 -12.66 14.64 10.78
CA ASP A 35 -13.70 15.02 11.71
C ASP A 35 -15.10 14.98 11.08
N ASP A 36 -16.14 15.11 11.92
CA ASP A 36 -17.50 15.28 11.48
C ASP A 36 -17.64 16.58 10.68
N GLY A 37 -18.14 16.47 9.46
CA GLY A 37 -18.21 17.59 8.51
C GLY A 37 -16.89 17.91 7.79
N HIS A 38 -15.76 17.36 8.23
CA HIS A 38 -14.50 17.41 7.48
C HIS A 38 -14.50 16.34 6.39
N VAL A 39 -14.24 16.74 5.17
CA VAL A 39 -14.48 15.90 4.00
C VAL A 39 -13.16 15.45 3.40
N PRO A 40 -12.87 14.13 3.33
CA PRO A 40 -11.76 13.62 2.56
C PRO A 40 -11.87 14.07 1.10
N LEU A 41 -10.74 14.47 0.51
CA LEU A 41 -10.69 14.87 -0.88
C LEU A 41 -10.86 13.64 -1.78
N TRP A 42 -11.76 13.75 -2.73
CA TRP A 42 -11.98 12.75 -3.77
C TRP A 42 -11.51 13.31 -5.12
N LEU A 43 -10.89 12.46 -5.94
CA LEU A 43 -10.44 12.78 -7.28
C LEU A 43 -11.31 12.04 -8.28
N ASP A 44 -11.97 12.77 -9.18
CA ASP A 44 -12.68 12.20 -10.31
C ASP A 44 -11.82 12.19 -11.59
N ASP A 45 -12.34 11.59 -12.65
CA ASP A 45 -11.65 11.50 -13.96
C ASP A 45 -11.44 12.88 -14.64
N LYS A 46 -12.04 13.94 -14.12
CA LYS A 46 -11.94 15.31 -14.62
C LYS A 46 -10.93 16.16 -13.89
N GLU A 47 -10.03 15.53 -13.14
CA GLU A 47 -9.00 16.19 -12.30
C GLU A 47 -9.58 17.16 -11.24
N ALA A 48 -10.90 17.15 -11.04
CA ALA A 48 -11.53 17.97 -10.01
C ALA A 48 -11.41 17.31 -8.65
N ARG A 49 -10.85 18.04 -7.68
CA ARG A 49 -10.89 17.64 -6.28
C ARG A 49 -12.28 17.94 -5.74
N GLN A 50 -13.03 16.92 -5.40
CA GLN A 50 -14.33 17.05 -4.79
C GLN A 50 -14.29 16.61 -3.34
N ALA A 51 -14.94 17.39 -2.48
CA ALA A 51 -15.13 17.02 -1.10
C ALA A 51 -16.38 16.11 -0.98
N ARG A 52 -16.27 15.06 -0.19
CA ARG A 52 -17.39 14.16 0.12
C ARG A 52 -17.78 14.27 1.59
N GLN A 53 -19.06 14.48 1.83
CA GLN A 53 -19.58 14.65 3.17
C GLN A 53 -19.45 13.37 3.99
N THR A 54 -19.00 13.50 5.22
CA THR A 54 -18.97 12.42 6.23
C THR A 54 -20.37 12.07 6.70
N LYS A 55 -20.54 10.88 7.23
CA LYS A 55 -21.76 10.34 7.81
C LYS A 55 -21.46 9.71 9.15
N ARG A 56 -22.51 9.43 9.94
CA ARG A 56 -22.41 8.63 11.15
C ARG A 56 -23.21 7.35 11.00
N ASP A 57 -22.65 6.26 11.52
CA ASP A 57 -23.40 5.01 11.66
C ASP A 57 -24.32 5.04 12.92
N SER A 58 -25.04 3.95 13.16
CA SER A 58 -25.93 3.80 14.32
C SER A 58 -25.21 3.81 15.68
N GLN A 59 -23.89 3.61 15.68
CA GLN A 59 -23.04 3.67 16.88
C GLN A 59 -22.36 5.02 17.05
N GLY A 60 -22.59 5.96 16.12
CA GLY A 60 -21.98 7.29 16.13
C GLY A 60 -20.59 7.37 15.48
N ASN A 61 -20.06 6.28 14.90
CA ASN A 61 -18.77 6.29 14.23
C ASN A 61 -18.85 7.11 12.94
N ILE A 62 -17.87 7.97 12.74
CA ILE A 62 -17.76 8.81 11.54
C ILE A 62 -17.18 7.98 10.40
N TYR A 63 -17.81 8.05 9.25
CA TYR A 63 -17.32 7.41 8.02
C TYR A 63 -17.62 8.23 6.77
N VAL A 64 -16.95 7.90 5.68
CA VAL A 64 -17.22 8.39 4.32
C VAL A 64 -17.36 7.21 3.38
N LEU A 65 -18.16 7.34 2.33
CA LEU A 65 -18.34 6.30 1.31
C LEU A 65 -17.32 6.48 0.19
N ILE A 66 -16.68 5.38 -0.21
CA ILE A 66 -15.94 5.26 -1.47
C ILE A 66 -16.72 4.30 -2.38
N TYR A 67 -17.16 4.79 -3.55
CA TYR A 67 -17.93 3.97 -4.49
C TYR A 67 -17.03 3.06 -5.32
N PRO A 68 -17.61 2.09 -6.07
CA PRO A 68 -16.85 1.21 -6.94
C PRO A 68 -15.93 1.98 -7.91
N GLN A 69 -14.69 1.53 -8.03
CA GLN A 69 -13.66 2.08 -8.93
C GLN A 69 -13.23 3.54 -8.62
N GLU A 70 -13.69 4.11 -7.51
CA GLU A 70 -13.23 5.43 -7.06
C GLU A 70 -11.88 5.39 -6.35
N ARG A 71 -11.18 6.51 -6.44
CA ARG A 71 -10.00 6.83 -5.63
C ARG A 71 -10.33 7.97 -4.67
N MET A 72 -9.81 7.88 -3.46
CA MET A 72 -10.05 8.87 -2.42
C MET A 72 -8.75 9.20 -1.68
N LEU A 73 -8.48 10.49 -1.54
CA LEU A 73 -7.43 10.98 -0.64
C LEU A 73 -7.97 10.99 0.79
N VAL A 74 -7.52 10.04 1.61
CA VAL A 74 -7.91 9.91 3.00
C VAL A 74 -6.83 10.55 3.87
N PRO A 75 -7.17 11.60 4.64
CA PRO A 75 -6.20 12.24 5.52
C PRO A 75 -5.73 11.30 6.63
N THR A 76 -4.50 11.50 7.07
CA THR A 76 -3.95 10.83 8.26
C THR A 76 -3.73 11.80 9.42
N GLY A 77 -3.69 13.11 9.13
CA GLY A 77 -3.32 14.15 10.07
C GLY A 77 -1.86 14.08 10.54
N LEU A 78 -1.02 13.33 9.84
CA LEU A 78 0.39 13.14 10.16
C LEU A 78 1.27 13.84 9.13
N THR A 79 2.31 14.50 9.62
CA THR A 79 3.45 14.97 8.83
C THR A 79 4.70 14.28 9.35
N PHE A 80 5.51 13.68 8.47
CA PHE A 80 6.72 12.97 8.86
C PHE A 80 7.96 13.87 8.72
N ASP A 81 8.83 13.88 9.76
CA ASP A 81 10.19 14.43 9.71
C ASP A 81 11.14 13.25 9.46
N ILE A 82 11.36 12.97 8.18
CA ILE A 82 12.09 11.80 7.72
C ILE A 82 13.59 12.10 7.72
N PRO A 83 14.44 11.26 8.32
CA PRO A 83 15.88 11.44 8.31
C PRO A 83 16.42 11.49 6.88
N LYS A 84 17.45 12.33 6.68
CA LYS A 84 18.17 12.40 5.40
C LYS A 84 18.61 10.99 4.95
N ASP A 85 18.59 10.76 3.65
CA ASP A 85 18.92 9.46 3.03
C ASP A 85 17.93 8.32 3.37
N HIS A 86 16.71 8.68 3.84
CA HIS A 86 15.61 7.73 4.05
C HIS A 86 14.35 8.20 3.33
N SER A 87 13.39 7.29 3.22
CA SER A 87 12.02 7.57 2.80
C SER A 87 11.06 6.72 3.65
N VAL A 88 9.81 7.14 3.75
CA VAL A 88 8.74 6.29 4.29
C VAL A 88 8.04 5.63 3.12
N ARG A 89 7.91 4.29 3.18
CA ARG A 89 7.10 3.49 2.25
C ARG A 89 5.79 3.16 2.93
N ILE A 90 4.70 3.33 2.20
CA ILE A 90 3.34 3.11 2.70
C ILE A 90 2.71 1.98 1.90
N HIS A 91 2.22 0.98 2.61
CA HIS A 91 1.58 -0.21 2.07
C HIS A 91 0.16 -0.34 2.60
N ILE A 92 -0.74 -0.92 1.79
CA ILE A 92 -2.05 -1.33 2.29
C ILE A 92 -1.89 -2.48 3.29
N ARG A 93 -2.72 -2.53 4.33
CA ARG A 93 -2.72 -3.68 5.25
C ARG A 93 -3.35 -4.89 4.56
N SER A 94 -2.79 -6.07 4.78
CA SER A 94 -3.24 -7.31 4.15
C SER A 94 -4.72 -7.62 4.42
N SER A 95 -5.20 -7.38 5.64
CA SER A 95 -6.61 -7.56 6.00
C SER A 95 -7.55 -6.62 5.24
N VAL A 96 -7.12 -5.38 5.02
CA VAL A 96 -7.87 -4.36 4.26
C VAL A 96 -7.95 -4.75 2.78
N ALA A 97 -6.82 -5.17 2.19
CA ALA A 97 -6.80 -5.65 0.81
C ALA A 97 -7.70 -6.89 0.63
N LEU A 98 -7.57 -7.88 1.53
CA LEU A 98 -8.26 -9.17 1.39
C LEU A 98 -9.75 -9.09 1.71
N ARG A 99 -10.13 -8.42 2.82
CA ARG A 99 -11.52 -8.43 3.33
C ARG A 99 -12.34 -7.28 2.78
N ASP A 100 -11.71 -6.09 2.69
CA ASP A 100 -12.41 -4.87 2.31
C ASP A 100 -12.29 -4.58 0.81
N GLY A 101 -11.35 -5.25 0.11
CA GLY A 101 -11.10 -5.05 -1.32
C GLY A 101 -10.66 -3.61 -1.62
N LEU A 102 -9.99 -2.97 -0.66
CA LEU A 102 -9.41 -1.64 -0.81
C LEU A 102 -7.91 -1.77 -1.08
N LEU A 103 -7.41 -0.98 -1.99
CA LEU A 103 -6.01 -0.95 -2.40
C LEU A 103 -5.45 0.47 -2.26
N LEU A 104 -4.12 0.60 -2.29
CA LEU A 104 -3.52 1.91 -2.55
C LEU A 104 -3.57 2.19 -4.06
N GLY A 105 -4.14 3.31 -4.46
CA GLY A 105 -4.31 3.70 -5.85
C GLY A 105 -2.98 3.93 -6.60
N ASN A 106 -1.90 4.16 -5.87
CA ASN A 106 -0.51 4.27 -6.37
C ASN A 106 0.30 2.98 -6.18
N GLY A 107 -0.31 1.89 -5.70
CA GLY A 107 0.35 0.63 -5.41
C GLY A 107 1.17 0.69 -4.13
N GLU A 108 2.18 1.53 -4.08
CA GLU A 108 3.00 1.87 -2.93
C GLU A 108 3.06 3.39 -2.77
N GLY A 109 2.89 3.90 -1.55
CA GLY A 109 3.15 5.29 -1.23
C GLY A 109 4.64 5.52 -0.99
N VAL A 110 5.20 6.57 -1.57
CA VAL A 110 6.59 6.98 -1.33
C VAL A 110 6.57 8.39 -0.78
N VAL A 111 7.08 8.55 0.44
CA VAL A 111 7.23 9.85 1.10
C VAL A 111 8.72 10.15 1.20
N ASP A 112 9.17 11.16 0.50
CA ASP A 112 10.57 11.56 0.46
C ASP A 112 10.96 12.39 1.71
N SER A 113 12.26 12.46 2.01
CA SER A 113 12.75 13.17 3.21
C SER A 113 12.58 14.69 3.17
N ASP A 114 12.30 15.25 2.02
CA ASP A 114 12.01 16.68 1.80
C ASP A 114 10.52 17.00 1.66
N TYR A 115 9.65 15.98 1.74
CA TYR A 115 8.20 16.15 1.77
C TYR A 115 7.76 16.48 3.20
N VAL A 116 7.34 17.70 3.44
CA VAL A 116 6.99 18.24 4.76
C VAL A 116 5.51 18.63 4.90
N ASP A 117 4.69 18.21 3.95
CA ASP A 117 3.25 18.42 3.97
C ASP A 117 2.50 17.24 4.63
N PRO A 118 1.21 17.40 4.98
CA PRO A 118 0.39 16.32 5.54
C PRO A 118 0.33 15.08 4.64
N CYS A 119 0.44 13.92 5.26
CA CYS A 119 0.38 12.63 4.59
C CYS A 119 -1.06 12.18 4.36
N TYR A 120 -1.37 11.72 3.15
CA TYR A 120 -2.67 11.16 2.76
C TYR A 120 -2.50 9.75 2.23
N LEU A 121 -3.55 8.93 2.41
CA LEU A 121 -3.67 7.62 1.76
C LEU A 121 -4.52 7.76 0.49
N ILE A 122 -4.01 7.31 -0.64
CA ILE A 122 -4.80 7.21 -1.87
C ILE A 122 -5.48 5.85 -1.85
N LEU A 123 -6.70 5.77 -1.28
CA LEU A 123 -7.45 4.52 -1.29
C LEU A 123 -8.22 4.36 -2.60
N TYR A 124 -8.23 3.15 -3.13
CA TYR A 124 -8.98 2.74 -4.32
C TYR A 124 -9.93 1.60 -3.95
N ASN A 125 -11.18 1.71 -4.33
CA ASN A 125 -12.17 0.66 -4.13
C ASN A 125 -12.23 -0.27 -5.35
N ALA A 126 -11.64 -1.45 -5.22
CA ALA A 126 -11.63 -2.48 -6.27
C ALA A 126 -12.91 -3.35 -6.28
N ASN A 127 -13.88 -3.09 -5.40
CA ASN A 127 -15.14 -3.84 -5.34
C ASN A 127 -16.18 -3.27 -6.30
N ASN A 128 -17.24 -4.06 -6.52
CA ASN A 128 -18.45 -3.65 -7.25
C ASN A 128 -19.51 -3.00 -6.33
N THR A 129 -19.19 -2.79 -5.04
CA THR A 129 -20.09 -2.16 -4.06
C THR A 129 -19.34 -1.05 -3.32
N ALA A 130 -20.08 -0.06 -2.84
CA ALA A 130 -19.51 1.01 -2.02
C ALA A 130 -18.93 0.43 -0.71
N ARG A 131 -17.85 1.04 -0.24
CA ARG A 131 -17.20 0.74 1.05
C ARG A 131 -17.27 1.95 1.98
N GLN A 132 -17.35 1.68 3.27
CA GLN A 132 -17.26 2.70 4.30
C GLN A 132 -15.81 2.83 4.73
N ILE A 133 -15.28 4.06 4.68
CA ILE A 133 -13.98 4.40 5.24
C ILE A 133 -14.26 5.08 6.58
N PHE A 134 -13.96 4.40 7.67
CA PHE A 134 -14.18 4.91 9.01
C PHE A 134 -13.02 5.78 9.47
N ASN A 135 -13.33 6.79 10.28
CA ASN A 135 -12.34 7.57 11.01
C ASN A 135 -11.58 6.68 12.02
N ASN A 136 -10.37 7.06 12.35
CA ASN A 136 -9.51 6.38 13.34
C ASN A 136 -9.33 4.86 13.06
N THR A 137 -9.28 4.49 11.79
CA THR A 137 -9.16 3.09 11.37
C THR A 137 -7.84 2.86 10.63
N ARG A 138 -7.20 1.72 10.91
CA ARG A 138 -5.90 1.33 10.31
C ARG A 138 -6.11 0.77 8.91
N TYR A 139 -5.89 1.58 7.89
CA TYR A 139 -5.97 1.16 6.49
C TYR A 139 -4.62 0.80 5.92
N ALA A 140 -3.58 1.50 6.33
CA ALA A 140 -2.23 1.35 5.81
C ALA A 140 -1.22 1.09 6.91
N GLN A 141 -0.02 0.77 6.49
CA GLN A 141 1.15 0.59 7.34
C GLN A 141 2.36 1.19 6.65
N GLY A 142 3.30 1.73 7.42
CA GLY A 142 4.49 2.42 6.92
C GLY A 142 5.77 1.81 7.44
N GLU A 143 6.84 1.90 6.67
CA GLU A 143 8.18 1.54 7.09
C GLU A 143 9.19 2.61 6.70
N LEU A 144 10.24 2.77 7.49
CA LEU A 144 11.36 3.66 7.20
C LEU A 144 12.42 2.90 6.42
N ILE A 145 12.70 3.32 5.18
CA ILE A 145 13.68 2.68 4.31
C ILE A 145 14.88 3.60 4.09
N LYS A 146 16.07 3.04 4.18
CA LYS A 146 17.31 3.74 3.82
C LYS A 146 17.46 3.77 2.30
N ASN A 147 17.62 4.95 1.74
CA ASN A 147 17.82 5.16 0.32
C ASN A 147 19.31 5.08 -0.05
N TYR A 148 19.65 4.29 -1.05
CA TYR A 148 20.98 4.29 -1.63
C TYR A 148 21.10 5.44 -2.63
N LYS A 149 22.18 6.22 -2.52
CA LYS A 149 22.52 7.21 -3.53
C LYS A 149 23.14 6.53 -4.74
N TYR A 150 22.65 6.87 -5.91
CA TYR A 150 23.18 6.41 -7.18
C TYR A 150 23.07 7.51 -8.22
N SER A 151 23.89 7.44 -9.28
CA SER A 151 23.78 8.33 -10.43
C SER A 151 23.01 7.63 -11.56
N LEU A 152 22.23 8.41 -12.29
CA LEU A 152 21.64 7.97 -13.54
C LEU A 152 22.58 8.36 -14.67
N THR A 153 23.03 7.37 -15.46
CA THR A 153 23.93 7.58 -16.58
C THR A 153 23.31 6.93 -17.83
N GLU A 154 23.08 7.73 -18.85
CA GLU A 154 22.67 7.25 -20.14
C GLU A 154 23.84 6.52 -20.81
N VAL A 155 23.57 5.32 -21.37
CA VAL A 155 24.52 4.56 -22.18
C VAL A 155 24.05 4.56 -23.64
N LYS A 156 25.00 4.61 -24.58
CA LYS A 156 24.70 4.68 -26.01
C LYS A 156 24.35 3.30 -26.62
N GLU A 157 24.74 2.24 -25.95
CA GLU A 157 24.51 0.87 -26.39
C GLU A 157 23.67 0.12 -25.38
N ALA A 158 22.80 -0.77 -25.87
CA ALA A 158 22.00 -1.63 -25.00
C ALA A 158 22.91 -2.56 -24.17
N PRO A 159 22.59 -2.77 -22.88
CA PRO A 159 23.34 -3.71 -22.06
C PRO A 159 23.33 -5.11 -22.69
N GLY A 160 24.50 -5.73 -22.77
CA GLY A 160 24.62 -7.11 -23.19
C GLY A 160 23.98 -8.09 -22.22
N GLN A 161 23.71 -9.29 -22.70
CA GLN A 161 23.19 -10.39 -21.89
C GLN A 161 24.18 -10.73 -20.76
N LYS A 162 23.72 -10.78 -19.51
CA LYS A 162 24.56 -10.99 -18.32
C LYS A 162 24.50 -12.42 -17.77
N THR A 163 23.47 -13.18 -18.15
CA THR A 163 23.23 -14.55 -17.70
C THR A 163 22.57 -15.35 -18.82
N GLU A 164 22.29 -16.63 -18.60
CA GLU A 164 21.56 -17.50 -19.54
C GLU A 164 20.05 -17.16 -19.63
N ARG A 165 19.60 -16.07 -19.05
CA ARG A 165 18.20 -15.67 -19.09
C ARG A 165 17.81 -15.19 -20.48
N GLU A 166 16.94 -15.94 -21.14
CA GLU A 166 16.34 -15.58 -22.42
C GLU A 166 14.88 -15.11 -22.20
N GLY A 167 14.59 -13.87 -22.59
CA GLY A 167 13.23 -13.31 -22.55
C GLY A 167 12.79 -12.75 -21.19
N GLY A 168 11.54 -12.21 -21.19
CA GLY A 168 10.85 -11.64 -20.02
C GLY A 168 9.52 -12.40 -19.74
N PHE A 169 8.52 -11.76 -19.24
CA PHE A 169 7.11 -12.15 -19.06
C PHE A 169 6.80 -13.66 -19.23
N GLY A 170 7.07 -14.49 -18.19
CA GLY A 170 6.74 -15.92 -18.19
C GLY A 170 7.78 -16.83 -18.84
N SER A 171 8.91 -16.33 -19.34
CA SER A 171 9.97 -17.17 -19.93
C SER A 171 10.59 -18.19 -18.96
N THR A 172 10.38 -18.04 -17.65
CA THR A 172 10.83 -18.95 -16.59
C THR A 172 9.83 -20.07 -16.29
N ASP A 173 8.60 -20.00 -16.81
CA ASP A 173 7.53 -20.97 -16.51
C ASP A 173 7.60 -22.23 -17.37
N VAL A 174 8.51 -22.31 -18.34
CA VAL A 174 8.62 -23.40 -19.32
C VAL A 174 9.52 -24.56 -18.85
N LYS A 175 10.05 -24.53 -17.63
CA LYS A 175 10.95 -25.58 -17.12
C LYS A 175 10.36 -26.36 -15.96
N SER A 176 9.40 -27.25 -16.24
CA SER A 176 9.25 -28.58 -15.63
C SER A 176 8.12 -29.34 -16.28
N GLU A 177 8.42 -30.16 -17.28
CA GLU A 177 7.56 -31.33 -17.53
C GLU A 177 7.58 -32.18 -16.25
N PRO A 178 6.40 -32.57 -15.69
CA PRO A 178 6.39 -33.52 -14.60
C PRO A 178 7.00 -34.83 -15.10
N SER A 179 8.02 -35.31 -14.42
CA SER A 179 8.63 -36.62 -14.67
C SER A 179 7.49 -37.66 -14.67
N LYS A 180 7.31 -38.35 -15.79
CA LYS A 180 6.42 -39.50 -15.86
C LYS A 180 6.88 -40.51 -14.82
N GLY A 181 6.06 -40.67 -13.76
CA GLY A 181 6.22 -41.72 -12.78
C GLY A 181 6.27 -43.08 -13.45
N PRO A 182 6.93 -44.08 -12.87
CA PRO A 182 7.04 -45.39 -13.44
C PRO A 182 5.66 -46.00 -13.68
N SER A 183 5.42 -46.42 -14.92
CA SER A 183 4.21 -47.16 -15.28
C SER A 183 4.17 -48.47 -14.51
N THR A 184 3.28 -48.59 -13.54
CA THR A 184 2.95 -49.87 -12.95
C THR A 184 2.20 -50.71 -14.00
N GLY A 185 2.90 -51.64 -14.56
CA GLY A 185 2.34 -52.67 -15.44
C GLY A 185 1.39 -53.55 -14.57
N THR A 186 0.09 -53.48 -14.82
CA THR A 186 -0.85 -54.46 -14.35
C THR A 186 -0.79 -55.67 -15.29
N SER A 187 -0.10 -56.72 -14.82
CA SER A 187 -0.19 -58.06 -15.40
C SER A 187 -1.63 -58.56 -15.23
N GLY A 188 -2.28 -58.87 -16.36
CA GLY A 188 -3.58 -59.54 -16.39
C GLY A 188 -3.48 -60.92 -15.79
N LEU A 189 -4.47 -61.27 -14.97
CA LEU A 189 -4.83 -62.65 -14.71
C LEU A 189 -6.18 -62.90 -15.35
N ALA A 190 -6.17 -63.78 -16.33
CA ALA A 190 -7.37 -64.44 -16.84
C ALA A 190 -7.85 -65.53 -15.86
N ILE A 191 -9.11 -65.53 -15.53
CA ILE A 191 -10.00 -66.71 -15.52
C ILE A 191 -11.43 -66.20 -15.67
#